data_c136575a6ab72c6503a3050f0dcc516b
#
_entry.id   c136575a6ab72c6503a3050f0dcc516b
#
_cell.length_a   1.000
_cell.length_b   1.000
_cell.length_c   1.000
_cell.angle_alpha   90.00
_cell.angle_beta   90.00
_cell.angle_gamma   90.00
#
_symmetry.space_group_name_H-M   'P 1'
#
loop_
_entity.id
_entity.type
_entity.pdbx_description
1 polymer ?
#
loop_
_entity_poly.entity_id
_entity_poly.type
_entity_poly.pdbx_seq_one_letter_code
_entity_poly.pdbx_strand_id
1 'polypeptide(L)'
;MALWRFCVAVAFAGGWLLTSVSYGFAAKDANLTSSGLPIPRYVSLKSDHVNVRAGPTKDNDVAWVFTRSGLPVEITAEFENWRRVRDSEGAEGWVYHSLLSGRRTAVVTMKSKDDLAPLYDHANSSGAVTARLQAGVIAHVKTCDSHWCHIAGDGFEGWIEQQRLWGVYADEKVE
;
A
#
# COMPACT_ATOMS: atom_id res chain seq x y z
N MET A 1 -82.60 -4.27 45.93
CA MET A 1 -82.27 -2.98 45.25
C MET A 1 -80.76 -2.78 45.39
N ALA A 2 -80.00 -3.03 44.31
CA ALA A 2 -78.55 -3.02 44.34
C ALA A 2 -78.05 -1.78 43.61
N LEU A 3 -77.29 -0.94 44.32
CA LEU A 3 -76.61 0.24 43.77
C LEU A 3 -75.25 -0.12 43.25
N TRP A 4 -75.08 0.00 41.97
CA TRP A 4 -73.80 -0.26 41.27
C TRP A 4 -72.98 1.04 41.16
N ARG A 5 -71.84 1.06 41.88
CA ARG A 5 -70.91 2.18 41.82
C ARG A 5 -69.87 1.91 40.69
N PHE A 6 -69.84 2.72 39.62
CA PHE A 6 -68.83 2.74 38.61
C PHE A 6 -67.60 3.48 39.16
N CYS A 7 -66.47 2.79 39.23
CA CYS A 7 -65.16 3.40 39.39
C CYS A 7 -64.55 3.67 38.01
N VAL A 8 -64.35 4.97 37.69
CA VAL A 8 -63.63 5.40 36.48
C VAL A 8 -62.14 5.39 36.82
N ALA A 9 -61.38 4.50 36.22
CA ALA A 9 -59.92 4.50 36.29
C ALA A 9 -59.35 5.40 35.17
N VAL A 10 -58.69 6.49 35.58
CA VAL A 10 -57.93 7.39 34.67
C VAL A 10 -56.53 6.81 34.53
N ALA A 11 -56.22 6.27 33.35
CA ALA A 11 -54.89 5.83 33.00
C ALA A 11 -54.05 7.01 32.49
N PHE A 12 -53.03 7.40 33.28
CA PHE A 12 -51.99 8.34 32.83
C PHE A 12 -50.97 7.56 32.00
N ALA A 13 -51.01 7.75 30.70
CA ALA A 13 -49.96 7.29 29.78
C ALA A 13 -48.80 8.29 29.82
N GLY A 14 -47.82 8.03 30.67
CA GLY A 14 -46.55 8.76 30.67
C GLY A 14 -45.66 8.24 29.55
N GLY A 15 -45.58 8.96 28.44
CA GLY A 15 -44.68 8.65 27.34
C GLY A 15 -43.23 9.02 27.73
N TRP A 16 -42.38 8.01 27.92
CA TRP A 16 -40.94 8.21 28.06
C TRP A 16 -40.32 8.31 26.69
N LEU A 17 -39.95 9.54 26.29
CA LEU A 17 -39.11 9.79 25.10
C LEU A 17 -37.68 9.33 25.41
N LEU A 18 -37.32 8.13 24.98
CA LEU A 18 -35.95 7.67 24.99
C LEU A 18 -35.19 8.37 23.85
N THR A 19 -34.50 9.46 24.17
CA THR A 19 -33.52 10.07 23.28
C THR A 19 -32.28 9.17 23.23
N SER A 20 -32.15 8.38 22.16
CA SER A 20 -30.94 7.62 21.85
C SER A 20 -29.84 8.59 21.45
N VAL A 21 -28.90 8.87 22.34
CA VAL A 21 -27.65 9.57 22.05
C VAL A 21 -26.77 8.58 21.33
N SER A 22 -26.71 8.68 20.00
CA SER A 22 -25.74 7.96 19.18
C SER A 22 -24.35 8.55 19.43
N TYR A 23 -23.53 7.91 20.25
CA TYR A 23 -22.11 8.20 20.32
C TYR A 23 -21.50 7.71 19.02
N GLY A 24 -21.30 8.63 18.09
CA GLY A 24 -20.47 8.41 16.90
C GLY A 24 -19.02 8.20 17.34
N PHE A 25 -18.60 6.95 17.48
CA PHE A 25 -17.19 6.65 17.52
C PHE A 25 -16.65 7.03 16.13
N ALA A 26 -15.93 8.17 16.06
CA ALA A 26 -15.06 8.43 14.94
C ALA A 26 -14.10 7.24 14.84
N ALA A 27 -14.24 6.44 13.80
CA ALA A 27 -13.29 5.40 13.47
C ALA A 27 -11.96 6.13 13.23
N LYS A 28 -11.08 6.10 14.25
CA LYS A 28 -9.68 6.52 14.10
C LYS A 28 -9.13 5.61 13.02
N ASP A 29 -8.67 6.19 11.92
CA ASP A 29 -8.12 5.43 10.78
C ASP A 29 -7.12 4.41 11.31
N ALA A 30 -7.53 3.15 11.38
CA ALA A 30 -6.78 2.05 11.99
C ALA A 30 -5.48 1.73 11.20
N ASN A 31 -5.23 2.43 10.10
CA ASN A 31 -4.09 2.25 9.21
C ASN A 31 -3.01 3.33 9.33
N LEU A 32 -3.16 4.32 10.24
CA LEU A 32 -2.11 5.30 10.50
C LEU A 32 -1.11 4.75 11.52
N THR A 33 0.15 4.77 11.14
CA THR A 33 1.28 4.26 11.93
C THR A 33 1.95 5.35 12.74
N SER A 34 3.03 4.98 13.47
CA SER A 34 3.85 5.94 14.23
C SER A 34 4.44 7.05 13.38
N SER A 35 4.62 6.84 12.08
CA SER A 35 5.07 7.87 11.12
C SER A 35 3.96 8.80 10.63
N GLY A 36 2.69 8.51 10.94
CA GLY A 36 1.52 9.18 10.40
C GLY A 36 1.21 8.86 8.93
N LEU A 37 1.94 7.93 8.32
CA LEU A 37 1.74 7.50 6.95
C LEU A 37 0.93 6.19 6.90
N PRO A 38 0.11 5.99 5.86
CA PRO A 38 -0.68 4.76 5.74
C PRO A 38 0.20 3.53 5.57
N ILE A 39 -0.30 2.39 6.00
CA ILE A 39 0.22 1.06 5.68
C ILE A 39 -0.93 0.19 5.12
N PRO A 40 -0.64 -0.71 4.16
CA PRO A 40 0.65 -0.88 3.49
C PRO A 40 0.98 0.29 2.55
N ARG A 41 2.26 0.47 2.22
CA ARG A 41 2.72 1.44 1.22
C ARG A 41 4.04 1.04 0.59
N TYR A 42 4.24 1.40 -0.67
CA TYR A 42 5.50 1.18 -1.35
C TYR A 42 6.50 2.32 -1.09
N VAL A 43 7.75 1.93 -0.93
CA VAL A 43 8.94 2.79 -0.83
C VAL A 43 10.08 2.15 -1.60
N SER A 44 11.21 2.84 -1.76
CA SER A 44 12.40 2.28 -2.40
C SER A 44 13.61 2.26 -1.47
N LEU A 45 14.54 1.35 -1.70
CA LEU A 45 15.82 1.31 -1.02
C LEU A 45 16.71 2.47 -1.48
N LYS A 46 17.38 3.16 -0.55
CA LYS A 46 18.32 4.25 -0.87
C LYS A 46 19.68 3.77 -1.35
N SER A 47 20.09 2.58 -0.91
CA SER A 47 21.43 2.04 -1.07
C SER A 47 21.38 0.66 -1.72
N ASP A 48 22.48 0.26 -2.29
CA ASP A 48 22.76 -1.08 -2.78
C ASP A 48 23.31 -2.04 -1.69
N HIS A 49 23.32 -1.59 -0.43
CA HIS A 49 23.66 -2.42 0.72
C HIS A 49 22.71 -2.12 1.87
N VAL A 50 21.63 -2.89 2.00
CA VAL A 50 20.60 -2.70 3.03
C VAL A 50 20.38 -4.00 3.79
N ASN A 51 20.81 -4.02 5.06
CA ASN A 51 20.57 -5.13 5.96
C ASN A 51 19.09 -5.24 6.31
N VAL A 52 18.55 -6.43 6.14
CA VAL A 52 17.22 -6.82 6.60
C VAL A 52 17.38 -7.74 7.80
N ARG A 53 16.71 -7.42 8.90
CA ARG A 53 16.85 -8.12 10.17
C ARG A 53 15.60 -8.93 10.49
N ALA A 54 15.80 -9.95 11.33
CA ALA A 54 14.71 -10.80 11.83
C ALA A 54 13.73 -10.05 12.75
N GLY A 55 14.15 -8.93 13.35
CA GLY A 55 13.34 -8.14 14.27
C GLY A 55 13.73 -6.65 14.27
N PRO A 56 12.93 -5.81 14.94
CA PRO A 56 13.01 -4.35 14.87
C PRO A 56 14.04 -3.75 15.85
N THR A 57 15.21 -4.37 15.98
CA THR A 57 16.34 -3.81 16.75
C THR A 57 17.68 -4.12 16.07
N LYS A 58 18.73 -3.40 16.47
CA LYS A 58 20.09 -3.67 15.97
C LYS A 58 20.67 -4.99 16.46
N ASP A 59 20.14 -5.52 17.54
CA ASP A 59 20.61 -6.76 18.17
C ASP A 59 20.05 -8.02 17.49
N ASN A 60 19.01 -7.85 16.68
CA ASN A 60 18.50 -8.96 15.89
C ASN A 60 19.44 -9.31 14.74
N ASP A 61 19.53 -10.59 14.43
CA ASP A 61 20.35 -11.11 13.33
C ASP A 61 19.95 -10.49 11.99
N VAL A 62 20.95 -10.32 11.12
CA VAL A 62 20.74 -9.99 9.71
C VAL A 62 20.29 -11.25 8.99
N ALA A 63 19.04 -11.25 8.54
CA ALA A 63 18.44 -12.36 7.81
C ALA A 63 18.95 -12.43 6.36
N TRP A 64 19.03 -11.26 5.69
CA TRP A 64 19.64 -11.11 4.36
C TRP A 64 20.04 -9.66 4.09
N VAL A 65 20.65 -9.43 2.96
CA VAL A 65 21.08 -8.10 2.50
C VAL A 65 20.52 -7.84 1.11
N PHE A 66 19.84 -6.72 0.92
CA PHE A 66 19.53 -6.24 -0.41
C PHE A 66 20.75 -5.57 -1.04
N THR A 67 21.03 -5.89 -2.31
CA THR A 67 22.23 -5.46 -3.03
C THR A 67 21.93 -4.55 -4.23
N ARG A 68 20.71 -4.00 -4.31
CA ARG A 68 20.29 -3.12 -5.41
C ARG A 68 19.60 -1.87 -4.88
N SER A 69 20.16 -0.70 -5.16
CA SER A 69 19.51 0.58 -4.87
C SER A 69 18.25 0.76 -5.72
N GLY A 70 17.29 1.51 -5.21
CA GLY A 70 16.02 1.75 -5.90
C GLY A 70 15.06 0.57 -5.92
N LEU A 71 15.40 -0.59 -5.35
CA LEU A 71 14.49 -1.73 -5.29
C LEU A 71 13.23 -1.33 -4.53
N PRO A 72 12.02 -1.52 -5.09
CA PRO A 72 10.78 -1.27 -4.37
C PRO A 72 10.58 -2.33 -3.28
N VAL A 73 10.08 -1.88 -2.14
CA VAL A 73 9.63 -2.75 -1.04
C VAL A 73 8.34 -2.19 -0.48
N GLU A 74 7.48 -3.05 0.02
CA GLU A 74 6.24 -2.66 0.66
C GLU A 74 6.40 -2.63 2.17
N ILE A 75 6.11 -1.48 2.81
CA ILE A 75 6.06 -1.39 4.27
C ILE A 75 4.73 -1.98 4.74
N THR A 76 4.82 -3.05 5.55
CA THR A 76 3.65 -3.77 6.11
C THR A 76 3.42 -3.46 7.58
N ALA A 77 4.44 -3.01 8.31
CA ALA A 77 4.34 -2.60 9.71
C ALA A 77 5.43 -1.58 10.07
N GLU A 78 5.22 -0.88 11.18
CA GLU A 78 6.18 0.06 11.75
C GLU A 78 6.39 -0.23 13.23
N PHE A 79 7.61 -0.11 13.68
CA PHE A 79 7.97 -0.13 15.09
C PHE A 79 9.11 0.89 15.32
N GLU A 80 8.85 1.98 16.03
CA GLU A 80 9.80 3.08 16.25
C GLU A 80 10.48 3.52 14.93
N ASN A 81 11.79 3.35 14.82
CA ASN A 81 12.59 3.69 13.64
C ASN A 81 12.72 2.53 12.63
N TRP A 82 12.01 1.43 12.85
CA TRP A 82 12.05 0.26 12.00
C TRP A 82 10.80 0.12 11.16
N ARG A 83 10.97 -0.43 9.97
CA ARG A 83 9.89 -0.72 9.02
C ARG A 83 9.97 -2.20 8.67
N ARG A 84 8.88 -2.92 8.87
CA ARG A 84 8.76 -4.27 8.31
C ARG A 84 8.49 -4.11 6.83
N VAL A 85 9.37 -4.67 6.02
CA VAL A 85 9.28 -4.60 4.57
C VAL A 85 9.01 -5.98 3.99
N ARG A 86 8.28 -6.01 2.88
CA ARG A 86 8.05 -7.18 2.05
C ARG A 86 8.60 -6.90 0.64
N ASP A 87 9.30 -7.85 0.07
CA ASP A 87 9.80 -7.77 -1.30
C ASP A 87 8.84 -8.41 -2.32
N SER A 88 9.22 -8.38 -3.59
CA SER A 88 8.43 -8.96 -4.69
C SER A 88 8.31 -10.48 -4.68
N GLU A 89 9.12 -11.17 -3.90
CA GLU A 89 9.09 -12.62 -3.72
C GLU A 89 8.30 -13.03 -2.47
N GLY A 90 7.85 -12.03 -1.68
CA GLY A 90 7.06 -12.21 -0.47
C GLY A 90 7.90 -12.37 0.80
N ALA A 91 9.24 -12.26 0.73
CA ALA A 91 10.10 -12.31 1.91
C ALA A 91 9.91 -11.04 2.76
N GLU A 92 9.83 -11.22 4.09
CA GLU A 92 9.58 -10.12 5.03
C GLU A 92 10.67 -10.02 6.10
N GLY A 93 11.03 -8.78 6.45
CA GLY A 93 11.97 -8.50 7.53
C GLY A 93 12.03 -7.01 7.86
N TRP A 94 12.92 -6.63 8.77
CA TRP A 94 12.97 -5.29 9.32
C TRP A 94 14.15 -4.49 8.78
N VAL A 95 13.85 -3.29 8.29
CA VAL A 95 14.82 -2.32 7.76
C VAL A 95 14.73 -1.03 8.55
N TYR A 96 15.85 -0.40 8.82
CA TYR A 96 15.90 0.91 9.49
C TYR A 96 15.40 1.99 8.54
N HIS A 97 14.50 2.86 9.00
CA HIS A 97 13.75 3.81 8.16
C HIS A 97 14.63 4.73 7.31
N SER A 98 15.83 5.12 7.80
CA SER A 98 16.72 6.03 7.07
C SER A 98 17.30 5.42 5.78
N LEU A 99 17.24 4.10 5.64
CA LEU A 99 17.65 3.36 4.44
C LEU A 99 16.55 3.29 3.37
N LEU A 100 15.38 3.84 3.68
CA LEU A 100 14.21 3.86 2.80
C LEU A 100 13.97 5.28 2.25
N SER A 101 13.43 5.36 1.04
CA SER A 101 13.09 6.59 0.32
C SER A 101 11.63 6.55 -0.11
N GLY A 102 10.93 7.67 -0.01
CA GLY A 102 9.58 7.83 -0.56
C GLY A 102 9.54 7.88 -2.10
N ARG A 103 10.69 7.81 -2.79
CA ARG A 103 10.73 7.77 -4.26
C ARG A 103 9.99 6.53 -4.74
N ARG A 104 9.08 6.73 -5.68
CA ARG A 104 8.31 5.63 -6.26
C ARG A 104 9.13 4.95 -7.36
N THR A 105 9.38 3.69 -7.14
CA THR A 105 10.00 2.79 -8.11
C THR A 105 9.16 1.54 -8.25
N ALA A 106 9.32 0.84 -9.35
CA ALA A 106 8.72 -0.46 -9.58
C ALA A 106 9.72 -1.40 -10.22
N VAL A 107 9.54 -2.68 -10.01
CA VAL A 107 10.26 -3.73 -10.72
C VAL A 107 9.34 -4.40 -11.73
N VAL A 108 9.84 -4.61 -12.94
CA VAL A 108 9.09 -5.31 -13.99
C VAL A 108 8.94 -6.78 -13.60
N THR A 109 7.70 -7.26 -13.58
CA THR A 109 7.36 -8.65 -13.29
C THR A 109 6.79 -9.33 -14.54
N MET A 110 7.15 -10.60 -14.75
CA MET A 110 6.70 -11.39 -15.89
C MET A 110 6.32 -12.79 -15.43
N LYS A 111 5.42 -13.43 -16.17
CA LYS A 111 5.03 -14.83 -15.91
C LYS A 111 6.15 -15.81 -16.25
N SER A 112 6.94 -15.49 -17.28
CA SER A 112 8.13 -16.24 -17.66
C SER A 112 9.34 -15.33 -17.70
N LYS A 113 10.52 -15.85 -17.32
CA LYS A 113 11.79 -15.09 -17.31
C LYS A 113 12.26 -14.71 -18.72
N ASP A 114 11.82 -15.45 -19.72
CA ASP A 114 12.20 -15.22 -21.13
C ASP A 114 11.28 -14.22 -21.84
N ASP A 115 10.16 -13.86 -21.21
CA ASP A 115 9.25 -12.85 -21.75
C ASP A 115 9.84 -11.45 -21.60
N LEU A 116 9.47 -10.57 -22.53
CA LEU A 116 9.82 -9.16 -22.52
C LEU A 116 8.56 -8.31 -22.39
N ALA A 117 8.53 -7.41 -21.42
CA ALA A 117 7.46 -6.43 -21.28
C ALA A 117 7.61 -5.32 -22.31
N PRO A 118 6.66 -5.09 -23.23
CA PRO A 118 6.71 -3.97 -24.14
C PRO A 118 6.49 -2.65 -23.37
N LEU A 119 7.24 -1.64 -23.78
CA LEU A 119 7.09 -0.25 -23.35
C LEU A 119 6.58 0.54 -24.54
N TYR A 120 5.51 1.31 -24.34
CA TYR A 120 4.82 2.03 -25.42
C TYR A 120 5.06 3.54 -25.34
N ASP A 121 4.88 4.22 -26.45
CA ASP A 121 4.99 5.69 -26.55
C ASP A 121 3.81 6.43 -25.87
N HIS A 122 2.67 5.76 -25.69
CA HIS A 122 1.50 6.26 -24.95
C HIS A 122 0.74 5.13 -24.24
N ALA A 123 -0.20 5.49 -23.37
CA ALA A 123 -0.96 4.57 -22.51
C ALA A 123 -1.96 3.70 -23.29
N ASN A 124 -1.47 2.95 -24.26
CA ASN A 124 -2.29 2.10 -25.14
C ASN A 124 -1.44 0.98 -25.76
N SER A 125 -1.95 -0.25 -25.79
CA SER A 125 -1.28 -1.40 -26.42
C SER A 125 -1.21 -1.36 -27.96
N SER A 126 -1.95 -0.45 -28.61
CA SER A 126 -1.83 -0.17 -30.06
C SER A 126 -0.75 0.86 -30.38
N GLY A 127 -0.10 1.46 -29.37
CA GLY A 127 1.00 2.39 -29.53
C GLY A 127 2.26 1.77 -30.10
N ALA A 128 3.20 2.61 -30.52
CA ALA A 128 4.49 2.14 -30.96
C ALA A 128 5.31 1.60 -29.77
N VAL A 129 5.94 0.43 -29.94
CA VAL A 129 6.82 -0.13 -28.91
C VAL A 129 8.15 0.60 -28.96
N THR A 130 8.48 1.35 -27.90
CA THR A 130 9.72 2.12 -27.74
C THR A 130 10.88 1.30 -27.18
N ALA A 131 10.55 0.32 -26.31
CA ALA A 131 11.53 -0.59 -25.72
C ALA A 131 10.85 -1.92 -25.30
N ARG A 132 11.69 -2.90 -24.98
CA ARG A 132 11.23 -4.15 -24.32
C ARG A 132 12.09 -4.39 -23.10
N LEU A 133 11.45 -4.58 -21.94
CA LEU A 133 12.12 -4.72 -20.67
C LEU A 133 12.07 -6.17 -20.18
N GLN A 134 13.17 -6.64 -19.62
CA GLN A 134 13.25 -7.94 -18.96
C GLN A 134 12.60 -7.88 -17.57
N ALA A 135 12.20 -9.03 -17.06
CA ALA A 135 11.83 -9.17 -15.65
C ALA A 135 12.99 -8.74 -14.73
N GLY A 136 12.66 -8.09 -13.62
CA GLY A 136 13.64 -7.60 -12.66
C GLY A 136 14.27 -6.23 -13.00
N VAL A 137 13.92 -5.61 -14.12
CA VAL A 137 14.31 -4.22 -14.42
C VAL A 137 13.62 -3.30 -13.42
N ILE A 138 14.39 -2.41 -12.77
CA ILE A 138 13.89 -1.37 -11.87
C ILE A 138 13.70 -0.09 -12.68
N ALA A 139 12.54 0.55 -12.51
CA ALA A 139 12.21 1.81 -13.13
C ALA A 139 11.64 2.80 -12.11
N HIS A 140 11.80 4.09 -12.37
CA HIS A 140 11.08 5.15 -11.66
C HIS A 140 9.64 5.22 -12.17
N VAL A 141 8.68 5.22 -11.28
CA VAL A 141 7.27 5.47 -11.60
C VAL A 141 7.05 6.98 -11.60
N LYS A 142 6.73 7.53 -12.76
CA LYS A 142 6.41 8.96 -12.92
C LYS A 142 4.94 9.22 -12.64
N THR A 143 4.06 8.51 -13.34
CA THR A 143 2.60 8.61 -13.16
C THR A 143 1.94 7.25 -13.43
N CYS A 144 0.76 7.02 -12.83
CA CYS A 144 -0.09 5.88 -13.16
C CYS A 144 -1.56 6.34 -13.24
N ASP A 145 -2.33 5.81 -14.20
CA ASP A 145 -3.74 6.14 -14.41
C ASP A 145 -4.73 5.05 -13.99
N SER A 146 -4.31 4.06 -13.25
CA SER A 146 -5.00 2.84 -12.81
C SER A 146 -4.82 1.62 -13.74
N HIS A 147 -4.40 1.79 -14.98
CA HIS A 147 -4.17 0.69 -15.92
C HIS A 147 -2.76 0.74 -16.51
N TRP A 148 -2.27 1.94 -16.73
CA TRP A 148 -0.98 2.22 -17.34
C TRP A 148 -0.11 3.03 -16.41
N CYS A 149 1.18 2.74 -16.38
CA CYS A 149 2.17 3.55 -15.70
C CYS A 149 3.20 4.10 -16.68
N HIS A 150 3.48 5.39 -16.57
CA HIS A 150 4.62 6.02 -17.24
C HIS A 150 5.84 5.80 -16.36
N ILE A 151 6.80 5.08 -16.89
CA ILE A 151 8.03 4.72 -16.18
C ILE A 151 9.25 5.18 -16.92
N ALA A 152 10.34 5.42 -16.20
CA ALA A 152 11.63 5.77 -16.76
C ALA A 152 12.77 5.05 -16.02
N GLY A 153 13.82 4.75 -16.76
CA GLY A 153 15.04 4.16 -16.23
C GLY A 153 16.24 4.58 -17.05
N ASP A 154 17.37 3.88 -16.86
CA ASP A 154 18.58 4.17 -17.62
C ASP A 154 18.41 3.72 -19.07
N GLY A 155 18.34 4.70 -19.96
CA GLY A 155 18.22 4.50 -21.41
C GLY A 155 16.81 4.13 -21.90
N PHE A 156 15.77 4.19 -21.08
CA PHE A 156 14.39 3.94 -21.53
C PHE A 156 13.38 4.83 -20.81
N GLU A 157 12.28 5.14 -21.49
CA GLU A 157 11.11 5.84 -20.95
C GLU A 157 9.89 5.47 -21.79
N GLY A 158 8.71 5.35 -21.15
CA GLY A 158 7.45 5.08 -21.82
C GLY A 158 6.38 4.47 -20.90
N TRP A 159 5.32 3.96 -21.51
CA TRP A 159 4.14 3.45 -20.85
C TRP A 159 4.13 1.92 -20.80
N ILE A 160 3.78 1.36 -19.67
CA ILE A 160 3.67 -0.07 -19.41
C ILE A 160 2.36 -0.37 -18.70
N GLU A 161 1.79 -1.54 -18.95
CA GLU A 161 0.62 -2.03 -18.19
C GLU A 161 0.97 -2.15 -16.71
N GLN A 162 0.17 -1.55 -15.83
CA GLN A 162 0.39 -1.53 -14.38
C GLN A 162 0.53 -2.93 -13.77
N GLN A 163 -0.23 -3.91 -14.28
CA GLN A 163 -0.18 -5.30 -13.82
C GLN A 163 1.18 -6.01 -14.04
N ARG A 164 2.07 -5.41 -14.83
CA ARG A 164 3.44 -5.90 -15.06
C ARG A 164 4.45 -5.32 -14.09
N LEU A 165 3.99 -4.59 -13.09
CA LEU A 165 4.85 -3.89 -12.14
C LEU A 165 4.58 -4.38 -10.71
N TRP A 166 5.65 -4.64 -9.96
CA TRP A 166 5.65 -4.68 -8.50
C TRP A 166 6.20 -3.34 -7.99
N GLY A 167 5.53 -2.71 -7.05
CA GLY A 167 5.87 -1.37 -6.54
C GLY A 167 4.74 -0.35 -6.73
N VAL A 168 3.64 -0.79 -7.34
CA VAL A 168 2.37 -0.06 -7.45
C VAL A 168 1.22 -1.01 -7.13
N TYR A 169 0.16 -0.51 -6.50
CA TYR A 169 -1.04 -1.30 -6.24
C TYR A 169 -1.91 -1.38 -7.50
N ALA A 170 -2.76 -2.43 -7.57
CA ALA A 170 -3.78 -2.50 -8.59
C ALA A 170 -4.67 -1.24 -8.51
N ASP A 171 -4.96 -0.66 -9.67
CA ASP A 171 -5.80 0.54 -9.84
C ASP A 171 -5.27 1.80 -9.11
N GLU A 172 -4.03 1.78 -8.60
CA GLU A 172 -3.40 2.95 -7.98
C GLU A 172 -3.16 4.05 -9.02
N LYS A 173 -3.49 5.29 -8.64
CA LYS A 173 -3.10 6.50 -9.35
C LYS A 173 -1.89 7.11 -8.68
N VAL A 174 -0.88 7.40 -9.48
CA VAL A 174 0.36 8.07 -9.04
C VAL A 174 0.49 9.34 -9.87
N GLU A 175 0.61 10.49 -9.18
CA GLU A 175 0.79 11.82 -9.77
C GLU A 175 2.24 12.31 -9.59
#